data_89c553ee702e66090e1b01f81b2f7c67
#
_entry.id   89c553ee702e66090e1b01f81b2f7c67
#
_cell.length_a   1.000
_cell.length_b   1.000
_cell.length_c   1.000
_cell.angle_alpha   90.00
_cell.angle_beta   90.00
_cell.angle_gamma   90.00
#
_symmetry.space_group_name_H-M   'P 1'
#
loop_
_entity.id
_entity.type
_entity.pdbx_description
1 polymer ?
#
loop_
_entity_poly.entity_id
_entity_poly.type
_entity_poly.pdbx_seq_one_letter_code
_entity_poly.pdbx_strand_id
1 'polypeptide(L)'
;MMRMGVDLGGTKIELVALSDEGNELFRKRVTTPRDYQGTLTAVVDLVKEAEATLGEKGTVGVGIPGVVSPYSGLVKNANSTWINGQPLDVHLGELLQREVRVANDANCFAVSEAVDGAAAGASVVFGVIIGTGCGAGVAINGKVHGGGNGIGGEWGHNPLPWMTKEEFNTTRCFCGNPDCIETFISGTGFVRDYNAALTAAGTVRAAAKSGADIMLLVDEGDAIAVAAFDRYMDRLARSLAHVINMLDPDAIVLGGGMSNVAAIYPRLPALLAHYVVGRECHTPVVQNLYGCSSGVRGAAWLWEK
;
A
#
# COMPACT_ATOMS: atom_id res chain seq x y z
N MET A 1 19.67 18.81 -2.95
CA MET A 1 19.24 18.32 -4.31
C MET A 1 17.74 18.07 -4.28
N MET A 2 16.98 18.61 -5.24
CA MET A 2 15.54 18.39 -5.33
C MET A 2 15.22 16.95 -5.76
N ARG A 3 14.23 16.32 -5.12
CA ARG A 3 13.72 14.99 -5.48
C ARG A 3 12.27 15.07 -5.90
N MET A 4 11.97 14.60 -7.08
CA MET A 4 10.60 14.55 -7.58
C MET A 4 10.05 13.14 -7.54
N GLY A 5 8.90 12.98 -6.89
CA GLY A 5 8.13 11.75 -6.89
C GLY A 5 6.88 11.91 -7.73
N VAL A 6 6.57 10.90 -8.50
CA VAL A 6 5.34 10.81 -9.29
C VAL A 6 4.56 9.58 -8.83
N ASP A 7 3.30 9.75 -8.45
CA ASP A 7 2.33 8.66 -8.25
C ASP A 7 1.47 8.55 -9.51
N LEU A 8 1.70 7.48 -10.28
CA LEU A 8 1.00 7.22 -11.54
C LEU A 8 -0.17 6.27 -11.28
N GLY A 9 -1.30 6.82 -10.83
CA GLY A 9 -2.53 6.08 -10.64
C GLY A 9 -3.37 5.94 -11.92
N GLY A 10 -4.36 5.06 -11.89
CA GLY A 10 -5.25 4.82 -13.04
C GLY A 10 -6.20 5.98 -13.40
N THR A 11 -6.43 6.92 -12.49
CA THR A 11 -7.34 8.05 -12.68
C THR A 11 -6.67 9.41 -12.56
N LYS A 12 -5.58 9.49 -11.82
CA LYS A 12 -4.81 10.71 -11.56
C LYS A 12 -3.32 10.40 -11.52
N ILE A 13 -2.52 11.36 -11.99
CA ILE A 13 -1.08 11.40 -11.81
C ILE A 13 -0.80 12.56 -10.87
N GLU A 14 -0.03 12.33 -9.82
CA GLU A 14 0.38 13.33 -8.85
C GLU A 14 1.89 13.43 -8.83
N LEU A 15 2.42 14.65 -8.83
CA LEU A 15 3.84 14.93 -8.64
C LEU A 15 4.03 15.74 -7.36
N VAL A 16 5.03 15.37 -6.58
CA VAL A 16 5.57 16.17 -5.48
C VAL A 16 7.08 16.38 -5.70
N ALA A 17 7.56 17.60 -5.45
CA ALA A 17 8.99 17.89 -5.34
C ALA A 17 9.35 18.12 -3.88
N LEU A 18 10.39 17.46 -3.40
CA LEU A 18 10.87 17.52 -2.03
C LEU A 18 12.29 18.11 -1.97
N SER A 19 12.58 18.85 -0.90
CA SER A 19 13.95 19.22 -0.53
C SER A 19 14.72 18.01 0.01
N ASP A 20 16.01 18.17 0.28
CA ASP A 20 16.84 17.13 0.93
C ASP A 20 16.32 16.75 2.32
N GLU A 21 15.66 17.66 3.02
CA GLU A 21 15.08 17.47 4.33
C GLU A 21 13.67 16.87 4.27
N GLY A 22 13.11 16.69 3.06
CA GLY A 22 11.74 16.16 2.87
C GLY A 22 10.64 17.22 2.91
N ASN A 23 10.99 18.53 2.89
CA ASN A 23 9.99 19.58 2.80
C ASN A 23 9.39 19.61 1.40
N GLU A 24 8.06 19.76 1.31
CA GLU A 24 7.36 19.89 0.06
C GLU A 24 7.60 21.28 -0.56
N LEU A 25 8.17 21.29 -1.77
CA LEU A 25 8.49 22.50 -2.53
C LEU A 25 7.46 22.77 -3.63
N PHE A 26 6.87 21.72 -4.18
CA PHE A 26 5.89 21.80 -5.27
C PHE A 26 4.99 20.58 -5.23
N ARG A 27 3.72 20.76 -5.57
CA ARG A 27 2.74 19.68 -5.75
C ARG A 27 1.78 20.01 -6.87
N LYS A 28 1.57 19.05 -7.75
CA LYS A 28 0.54 19.16 -8.78
C LYS A 28 -0.08 17.81 -9.10
N ARG A 29 -1.35 17.84 -9.50
CA ARG A 29 -2.12 16.66 -9.85
C ARG A 29 -2.85 16.90 -11.17
N VAL A 30 -2.84 15.91 -12.05
CA VAL A 30 -3.56 15.92 -13.33
C VAL A 30 -4.33 14.62 -13.50
N THR A 31 -5.31 14.63 -14.42
CA THR A 31 -6.03 13.40 -14.82
C THR A 31 -5.11 12.50 -15.61
N THR A 32 -5.15 11.19 -15.35
CA THR A 32 -4.37 10.20 -16.11
C THR A 32 -4.97 10.00 -17.50
N PRO A 33 -4.20 10.23 -18.59
CA PRO A 33 -4.58 9.77 -19.91
C PRO A 33 -4.70 8.24 -19.96
N ARG A 34 -5.66 7.74 -20.75
CA ARG A 34 -5.91 6.29 -20.85
C ARG A 34 -5.20 5.67 -22.05
N ASP A 35 -4.02 6.17 -22.35
CA ASP A 35 -3.11 5.64 -23.37
C ASP A 35 -1.67 5.84 -22.91
N TYR A 36 -0.77 5.04 -23.48
CA TYR A 36 0.64 5.05 -23.04
C TYR A 36 1.35 6.35 -23.35
N GLN A 37 1.20 6.86 -24.59
CA GLN A 37 1.90 8.08 -25.04
C GLN A 37 1.43 9.31 -24.27
N GLY A 38 0.11 9.44 -24.07
CA GLY A 38 -0.47 10.50 -23.24
C GLY A 38 0.02 10.44 -21.81
N THR A 39 0.16 9.23 -21.25
CA THR A 39 0.71 9.03 -19.89
C THR A 39 2.16 9.50 -19.80
N LEU A 40 3.02 9.14 -20.75
CA LEU A 40 4.41 9.62 -20.81
C LEU A 40 4.46 11.15 -20.88
N THR A 41 3.67 11.74 -21.79
CA THR A 41 3.60 13.20 -21.96
C THR A 41 3.17 13.89 -20.67
N ALA A 42 2.11 13.39 -20.01
CA ALA A 42 1.63 13.99 -18.75
C ALA A 42 2.68 13.96 -17.62
N VAL A 43 3.43 12.87 -17.48
CA VAL A 43 4.52 12.77 -16.50
C VAL A 43 5.64 13.75 -16.84
N VAL A 44 6.07 13.80 -18.10
CA VAL A 44 7.15 14.69 -18.58
C VAL A 44 6.78 16.17 -18.38
N ASP A 45 5.54 16.52 -18.70
CA ASP A 45 5.06 17.91 -18.56
C ASP A 45 5.01 18.32 -17.07
N LEU A 46 4.56 17.44 -16.17
CA LEU A 46 4.56 17.70 -14.72
C LEU A 46 5.99 17.92 -14.20
N VAL A 47 6.95 17.08 -14.62
CA VAL A 47 8.36 17.22 -14.23
C VAL A 47 8.95 18.55 -14.73
N LYS A 48 8.75 18.87 -16.01
CA LYS A 48 9.25 20.14 -16.60
C LYS A 48 8.63 21.35 -15.94
N GLU A 49 7.35 21.32 -15.61
CA GLU A 49 6.66 22.41 -14.91
C GLU A 49 7.21 22.62 -13.50
N ALA A 50 7.44 21.54 -12.75
CA ALA A 50 8.05 21.63 -11.41
C ALA A 50 9.45 22.26 -11.49
N GLU A 51 10.28 21.80 -12.42
CA GLU A 51 11.63 22.32 -12.64
C GLU A 51 11.64 23.80 -13.06
N ALA A 52 10.73 24.19 -13.96
CA ALA A 52 10.60 25.58 -14.37
C ALA A 52 10.14 26.50 -13.22
N THR A 53 9.24 25.99 -12.37
CA THR A 53 8.72 26.73 -11.21
C THR A 53 9.78 26.92 -10.13
N LEU A 54 10.60 25.90 -9.88
CA LEU A 54 11.60 25.90 -8.80
C LEU A 54 12.99 26.35 -9.27
N GLY A 55 13.20 26.48 -10.59
CA GLY A 55 14.45 26.95 -11.18
C GLY A 55 15.62 25.96 -11.10
N GLU A 56 15.36 24.69 -10.73
CA GLU A 56 16.40 23.65 -10.66
C GLU A 56 15.91 22.31 -11.20
N LYS A 57 16.85 21.48 -11.66
CA LYS A 57 16.59 20.09 -12.04
C LYS A 57 16.68 19.17 -10.83
N GLY A 58 15.77 18.19 -10.74
CA GLY A 58 15.76 17.19 -9.68
C GLY A 58 15.91 15.76 -10.20
N THR A 59 16.07 14.80 -9.29
CA THR A 59 15.91 13.37 -9.59
C THR A 59 14.43 13.03 -9.75
N VAL A 60 14.11 11.96 -10.49
CA VAL A 60 12.72 11.55 -10.74
C VAL A 60 12.53 10.08 -10.35
N GLY A 61 11.59 9.85 -9.46
CA GLY A 61 11.07 8.52 -9.12
C GLY A 61 9.58 8.42 -9.43
N VAL A 62 9.12 7.25 -9.84
CA VAL A 62 7.73 7.00 -10.23
C VAL A 62 7.18 5.78 -9.52
N GLY A 63 6.10 5.96 -8.77
CA GLY A 63 5.29 4.87 -8.22
C GLY A 63 4.20 4.45 -9.20
N ILE A 64 4.05 3.15 -9.42
CA ILE A 64 3.05 2.59 -10.34
C ILE A 64 2.22 1.49 -9.66
N PRO A 65 0.96 1.26 -10.08
CA PRO A 65 0.13 0.16 -9.58
C PRO A 65 0.51 -1.16 -10.30
N GLY A 66 1.75 -1.55 -10.25
CA GLY A 66 2.35 -2.70 -10.90
C GLY A 66 3.84 -2.73 -10.61
N VAL A 67 4.62 -3.46 -11.41
CA VAL A 67 6.06 -3.60 -11.21
C VAL A 67 6.79 -3.68 -12.55
N VAL A 68 8.02 -3.16 -12.61
CA VAL A 68 8.94 -3.43 -13.71
C VAL A 68 9.58 -4.78 -13.48
N SER A 69 9.42 -5.69 -14.43
CA SER A 69 9.99 -7.04 -14.36
C SER A 69 11.52 -7.00 -14.37
N PRO A 70 12.21 -7.58 -13.39
CA PRO A 70 13.66 -7.62 -13.38
C PRO A 70 14.26 -8.46 -14.51
N TYR A 71 13.45 -9.28 -15.19
CA TYR A 71 13.88 -10.15 -16.30
C TYR A 71 13.70 -9.52 -17.67
N SER A 72 12.56 -8.85 -17.90
CA SER A 72 12.24 -8.29 -19.23
C SER A 72 12.41 -6.77 -19.29
N GLY A 73 12.53 -6.07 -18.17
CA GLY A 73 12.51 -4.61 -18.12
C GLY A 73 11.12 -4.00 -18.44
N LEU A 74 10.07 -4.82 -18.54
CA LEU A 74 8.75 -4.34 -18.93
C LEU A 74 7.81 -4.29 -17.73
N VAL A 75 6.90 -3.33 -17.73
CA VAL A 75 5.84 -3.23 -16.71
C VAL A 75 4.91 -4.44 -16.79
N LYS A 76 4.56 -5.01 -15.65
CA LYS A 76 3.60 -6.10 -15.50
C LYS A 76 2.66 -5.84 -14.32
N ASN A 77 1.49 -6.49 -14.33
CA ASN A 77 0.48 -6.49 -13.26
C ASN A 77 -0.08 -5.09 -12.92
N ALA A 78 0.04 -4.11 -13.82
CA ALA A 78 -0.53 -2.80 -13.59
C ALA A 78 -2.04 -2.80 -13.86
N ASN A 79 -2.81 -2.20 -12.94
CA ASN A 79 -4.24 -1.94 -13.13
C ASN A 79 -4.49 -0.93 -14.28
N SER A 80 -3.55 -0.02 -14.51
CA SER A 80 -3.49 0.84 -15.69
C SER A 80 -2.97 0.02 -16.88
N THR A 81 -3.84 -0.78 -17.48
CA THR A 81 -3.46 -1.86 -18.41
C THR A 81 -2.65 -1.40 -19.63
N TRP A 82 -2.76 -0.13 -20.04
CA TRP A 82 -2.04 0.44 -21.19
C TRP A 82 -0.53 0.63 -20.97
N ILE A 83 -0.05 0.57 -19.70
CA ILE A 83 1.40 0.61 -19.41
C ILE A 83 2.01 -0.79 -19.35
N ASN A 84 1.21 -1.88 -19.27
CA ASN A 84 1.72 -3.24 -19.25
C ASN A 84 2.45 -3.59 -20.57
N GLY A 85 3.57 -4.28 -20.43
CA GLY A 85 4.41 -4.66 -21.57
C GLY A 85 5.26 -3.52 -22.12
N GLN A 86 5.30 -2.35 -21.45
CA GLN A 86 6.08 -1.19 -21.86
C GLN A 86 7.33 -1.00 -20.98
N PRO A 87 8.46 -0.55 -21.53
CA PRO A 87 9.67 -0.19 -20.78
C PRO A 87 9.56 1.25 -20.26
N LEU A 88 8.70 1.46 -19.27
CA LEU A 88 8.28 2.78 -18.80
C LEU A 88 9.44 3.65 -18.29
N ASP A 89 10.34 3.07 -17.52
CA ASP A 89 11.53 3.71 -16.95
C ASP A 89 12.49 4.18 -18.06
N VAL A 90 12.69 3.35 -19.08
CA VAL A 90 13.54 3.67 -20.25
C VAL A 90 12.95 4.84 -21.03
N HIS A 91 11.67 4.75 -21.43
CA HIS A 91 11.04 5.80 -22.24
C HIS A 91 10.93 7.13 -21.49
N LEU A 92 10.61 7.11 -20.18
CA LEU A 92 10.66 8.34 -19.36
C LEU A 92 12.08 8.88 -19.25
N GLY A 93 13.07 8.00 -19.08
CA GLY A 93 14.49 8.37 -19.04
C GLY A 93 14.96 9.06 -20.30
N GLU A 94 14.60 8.53 -21.48
CA GLU A 94 14.90 9.13 -22.79
C GLU A 94 14.25 10.52 -22.95
N LEU A 95 12.97 10.66 -22.61
CA LEU A 95 12.23 11.92 -22.73
C LEU A 95 12.73 13.01 -21.75
N LEU A 96 13.18 12.63 -20.56
CA LEU A 96 13.71 13.53 -19.54
C LEU A 96 15.23 13.68 -19.59
N GLN A 97 15.94 12.89 -20.44
CA GLN A 97 17.38 12.84 -20.59
C GLN A 97 18.12 12.64 -19.27
N ARG A 98 17.59 11.72 -18.42
CA ARG A 98 18.18 11.31 -17.15
C ARG A 98 17.57 9.97 -16.71
N GLU A 99 18.25 9.31 -15.76
CA GLU A 99 17.71 8.10 -15.14
C GLU A 99 16.38 8.39 -14.43
N VAL A 100 15.40 7.51 -14.61
CA VAL A 100 14.12 7.50 -13.88
C VAL A 100 14.00 6.18 -13.15
N ARG A 101 13.74 6.22 -11.85
CA ARG A 101 13.50 5.01 -11.05
C ARG A 101 12.02 4.76 -10.92
N VAL A 102 11.63 3.51 -11.17
CA VAL A 102 10.22 3.08 -11.09
C VAL A 102 10.08 1.98 -10.05
N ALA A 103 9.09 2.09 -9.18
CA ALA A 103 8.76 1.08 -8.19
C ALA A 103 7.23 0.89 -8.07
N ASN A 104 6.82 -0.20 -7.44
CA ASN A 104 5.43 -0.41 -7.08
C ASN A 104 4.98 0.64 -6.03
N ASP A 105 3.71 1.06 -6.08
CA ASP A 105 3.11 2.07 -5.21
C ASP A 105 3.18 1.71 -3.72
N ALA A 106 2.94 0.45 -3.35
CA ALA A 106 3.08 -0.01 -1.96
C ALA A 106 4.54 -0.08 -1.50
N ASN A 107 5.49 -0.35 -2.41
CA ASN A 107 6.91 -0.23 -2.12
C ASN A 107 7.33 1.24 -1.92
N CYS A 108 6.81 2.16 -2.73
CA CYS A 108 6.99 3.59 -2.49
C CYS A 108 6.42 4.00 -1.12
N PHE A 109 5.23 3.51 -0.76
CA PHE A 109 4.66 3.75 0.57
C PHE A 109 5.62 3.29 1.68
N ALA A 110 6.14 2.07 1.62
CA ALA A 110 7.06 1.54 2.63
C ALA A 110 8.35 2.38 2.73
N VAL A 111 8.91 2.83 1.61
CA VAL A 111 10.09 3.71 1.57
C VAL A 111 9.80 5.07 2.20
N SER A 112 8.67 5.71 1.89
CA SER A 112 8.28 6.96 2.53
C SER A 112 8.25 6.83 4.05
N GLU A 113 7.58 5.81 4.55
CA GLU A 113 7.43 5.61 5.99
C GLU A 113 8.75 5.24 6.69
N ALA A 114 9.69 4.60 5.98
CA ALA A 114 11.02 4.27 6.49
C ALA A 114 11.99 5.47 6.47
N VAL A 115 11.86 6.39 5.51
CA VAL A 115 12.82 7.49 5.32
C VAL A 115 12.48 8.71 6.16
N ASP A 116 11.23 9.17 6.12
CA ASP A 116 10.78 10.39 6.79
C ASP A 116 9.38 10.29 7.41
N GLY A 117 8.77 9.09 7.40
CA GLY A 117 7.43 8.84 7.92
C GLY A 117 7.39 8.26 9.32
N ALA A 118 6.36 7.48 9.61
CA ALA A 118 6.06 6.96 10.95
C ALA A 118 7.10 5.94 11.48
N ALA A 119 7.90 5.34 10.60
CA ALA A 119 8.97 4.40 10.93
C ALA A 119 10.37 4.95 10.56
N ALA A 120 10.52 6.28 10.54
CA ALA A 120 11.80 6.90 10.19
C ALA A 120 12.94 6.40 11.11
N GLY A 121 14.03 5.93 10.49
CA GLY A 121 15.19 5.38 11.20
C GLY A 121 15.12 3.88 11.48
N ALA A 122 14.04 3.19 11.21
CA ALA A 122 13.95 1.74 11.25
C ALA A 122 14.70 1.10 10.08
N SER A 123 15.40 -0.01 10.33
CA SER A 123 16.17 -0.72 9.30
C SER A 123 15.27 -1.53 8.37
N VAL A 124 14.27 -2.22 8.94
CA VAL A 124 13.33 -3.05 8.18
C VAL A 124 11.91 -2.56 8.45
N VAL A 125 11.25 -2.04 7.43
CA VAL A 125 9.87 -1.55 7.50
C VAL A 125 8.98 -2.36 6.58
N PHE A 126 7.89 -2.89 7.14
CA PHE A 126 6.81 -3.50 6.38
C PHE A 126 5.64 -2.52 6.29
N GLY A 127 5.46 -1.90 5.12
CA GLY A 127 4.38 -0.96 4.86
C GLY A 127 3.17 -1.67 4.28
N VAL A 128 2.01 -1.51 4.89
CA VAL A 128 0.75 -2.16 4.48
C VAL A 128 -0.30 -1.14 4.12
N ILE A 129 -0.86 -1.22 2.94
CA ILE A 129 -1.98 -0.37 2.49
C ILE A 129 -3.26 -1.19 2.52
N ILE A 130 -4.19 -0.86 3.42
CA ILE A 130 -5.49 -1.52 3.55
C ILE A 130 -6.58 -0.55 3.11
N GLY A 131 -6.98 -0.68 1.85
CA GLY A 131 -8.04 0.11 1.21
C GLY A 131 -9.12 -0.78 0.62
N THR A 132 -9.49 -0.53 -0.64
CA THR A 132 -10.37 -1.42 -1.44
C THR A 132 -9.75 -2.81 -1.57
N GLY A 133 -8.43 -2.88 -1.81
CA GLY A 133 -7.61 -4.07 -1.73
C GLY A 133 -6.66 -4.04 -0.53
N CYS A 134 -5.68 -4.94 -0.54
CA CYS A 134 -4.62 -5.00 0.47
C CYS A 134 -3.27 -5.26 -0.20
N GLY A 135 -2.44 -4.22 -0.29
CA GLY A 135 -1.07 -4.31 -0.77
C GLY A 135 -0.05 -4.11 0.34
N ALA A 136 1.19 -4.49 0.10
CA ALA A 136 2.28 -4.14 0.99
C ALA A 136 3.59 -3.95 0.23
N GLY A 137 4.53 -3.28 0.90
CA GLY A 137 5.89 -3.11 0.43
C GLY A 137 6.89 -3.35 1.55
N VAL A 138 8.11 -3.65 1.17
CA VAL A 138 9.23 -3.86 2.10
C VAL A 138 10.29 -2.81 1.83
N ALA A 139 10.68 -2.08 2.87
CA ALA A 139 11.84 -1.20 2.83
C ALA A 139 12.93 -1.72 3.77
N ILE A 140 14.14 -1.84 3.26
CA ILE A 140 15.33 -2.24 4.03
C ILE A 140 16.35 -1.12 3.93
N ASN A 141 16.73 -0.55 5.08
CA ASN A 141 17.62 0.62 5.16
C ASN A 141 17.14 1.78 4.27
N GLY A 142 15.84 2.06 4.29
CA GLY A 142 15.22 3.12 3.50
C GLY A 142 15.12 2.85 1.98
N LYS A 143 15.43 1.65 1.52
CA LYS A 143 15.41 1.26 0.09
C LYS A 143 14.36 0.20 -0.17
N VAL A 144 13.77 0.24 -1.36
CA VAL A 144 12.83 -0.80 -1.82
C VAL A 144 13.49 -2.17 -1.81
N HIS A 145 12.83 -3.15 -1.19
CA HIS A 145 13.14 -4.55 -1.37
C HIS A 145 12.12 -5.21 -2.31
N GLY A 146 12.33 -5.07 -3.60
CA GLY A 146 11.41 -5.65 -4.62
C GLY A 146 11.55 -7.17 -4.79
N GLY A 147 12.66 -7.77 -4.31
CA GLY A 147 12.96 -9.19 -4.45
C GLY A 147 13.39 -9.60 -5.86
N GLY A 148 13.88 -10.84 -5.99
CA GLY A 148 14.41 -11.38 -7.25
C GLY A 148 13.37 -11.51 -8.38
N ASN A 149 12.08 -11.60 -8.06
CA ASN A 149 10.98 -11.67 -9.02
C ASN A 149 10.23 -10.33 -9.17
N GLY A 150 10.62 -9.30 -8.45
CA GLY A 150 9.93 -8.00 -8.41
C GLY A 150 8.57 -8.05 -7.73
N ILE A 151 8.31 -9.01 -6.84
CA ILE A 151 7.03 -9.22 -6.14
C ILE A 151 7.18 -9.17 -4.62
N GLY A 152 8.28 -8.57 -4.13
CA GLY A 152 8.47 -8.37 -2.69
C GLY A 152 7.33 -7.50 -2.12
N GLY A 153 6.65 -8.00 -1.11
CA GLY A 153 5.49 -7.33 -0.51
C GLY A 153 4.12 -7.80 -0.99
N GLU A 154 4.00 -8.72 -1.95
CA GLU A 154 2.73 -9.27 -2.45
C GLU A 154 2.05 -10.24 -1.43
N TRP A 155 2.13 -9.91 -0.14
CA TRP A 155 1.63 -10.75 0.95
C TRP A 155 0.11 -10.94 0.93
N GLY A 156 -0.60 -9.94 0.41
CA GLY A 156 -2.06 -9.94 0.30
C GLY A 156 -2.60 -11.10 -0.56
N HIS A 157 -1.75 -11.67 -1.43
CA HIS A 157 -2.07 -12.81 -2.28
C HIS A 157 -1.63 -14.18 -1.72
N ASN A 158 -1.08 -14.20 -0.50
CA ASN A 158 -0.89 -15.44 0.24
C ASN A 158 -2.19 -15.90 0.88
N PRO A 159 -2.37 -17.23 1.14
CA PRO A 159 -3.52 -17.73 1.87
C PRO A 159 -3.59 -17.13 3.27
N LEU A 160 -4.80 -16.87 3.78
CA LEU A 160 -4.99 -16.41 5.15
C LEU A 160 -4.34 -17.42 6.14
N PRO A 161 -3.39 -16.98 7.00
CA PRO A 161 -2.72 -17.89 7.93
C PRO A 161 -3.70 -18.45 8.97
N TRP A 162 -3.46 -19.70 9.39
CA TRP A 162 -4.25 -20.40 10.44
C TRP A 162 -5.76 -20.30 10.22
N MET A 163 -6.22 -20.50 8.97
CA MET A 163 -7.65 -20.49 8.64
C MET A 163 -8.45 -21.46 9.49
N THR A 164 -9.62 -21.02 9.93
CA THR A 164 -10.63 -21.91 10.51
C THR A 164 -11.33 -22.73 9.40
N LYS A 165 -12.11 -23.72 9.79
CA LYS A 165 -12.92 -24.50 8.83
C LYS A 165 -13.96 -23.62 8.11
N GLU A 166 -14.50 -22.64 8.82
CA GLU A 166 -15.51 -21.70 8.34
C GLU A 166 -14.93 -20.67 7.37
N GLU A 167 -13.61 -20.44 7.40
CA GLU A 167 -12.90 -19.52 6.49
C GLU A 167 -12.41 -20.22 5.22
N PHE A 168 -12.20 -21.53 5.29
CA PHE A 168 -11.59 -22.30 4.20
C PHE A 168 -12.50 -22.36 2.97
N ASN A 169 -11.96 -22.03 1.80
CA ASN A 169 -12.61 -22.05 0.48
C ASN A 169 -13.89 -21.18 0.40
N THR A 170 -13.90 -20.04 1.12
CA THR A 170 -15.06 -19.15 1.19
C THR A 170 -14.94 -17.95 0.24
N THR A 171 -13.72 -17.63 -0.26
CA THR A 171 -13.50 -16.47 -1.09
C THR A 171 -12.69 -16.81 -2.35
N ARG A 172 -12.79 -15.94 -3.35
CA ARG A 172 -11.97 -15.99 -4.56
C ARG A 172 -11.29 -14.66 -4.77
N CYS A 173 -9.98 -14.67 -4.91
CA CYS A 173 -9.18 -13.50 -5.24
C CYS A 173 -9.10 -13.31 -6.76
N PHE A 174 -8.96 -12.08 -7.21
CA PHE A 174 -8.76 -11.78 -8.63
C PHE A 174 -7.46 -12.39 -9.20
N CYS A 175 -6.48 -12.72 -8.34
CA CYS A 175 -5.26 -13.42 -8.74
C CYS A 175 -5.50 -14.90 -9.15
N GLY A 176 -6.73 -15.41 -8.98
CA GLY A 176 -7.14 -16.78 -9.30
C GLY A 176 -7.09 -17.77 -8.13
N ASN A 177 -6.39 -17.41 -7.04
CA ASN A 177 -6.28 -18.27 -5.86
C ASN A 177 -7.48 -18.08 -4.90
N PRO A 178 -7.86 -19.12 -4.13
CA PRO A 178 -8.83 -18.96 -3.05
C PRO A 178 -8.17 -18.33 -1.82
N ASP A 179 -9.01 -17.70 -1.01
CA ASP A 179 -8.75 -17.32 0.38
C ASP A 179 -7.46 -16.53 0.63
N CYS A 180 -7.11 -15.65 -0.34
CA CYS A 180 -6.03 -14.72 -0.16
C CYS A 180 -6.30 -13.76 1.02
N ILE A 181 -5.26 -13.36 1.76
CA ILE A 181 -5.30 -12.40 2.86
C ILE A 181 -6.14 -11.18 2.49
N GLU A 182 -5.92 -10.60 1.30
CA GLU A 182 -6.67 -9.44 0.80
C GLU A 182 -8.18 -9.63 0.88
N THR A 183 -8.67 -10.81 0.53
CA THR A 183 -10.11 -11.07 0.52
C THR A 183 -10.75 -11.03 1.91
N PHE A 184 -9.97 -11.09 2.97
CA PHE A 184 -10.47 -11.06 4.35
C PHE A 184 -10.22 -9.71 5.05
N ILE A 185 -9.04 -9.11 4.86
CA ILE A 185 -8.62 -7.92 5.64
C ILE A 185 -8.68 -6.61 4.87
N SER A 186 -8.94 -6.62 3.55
CA SER A 186 -9.24 -5.37 2.85
C SER A 186 -10.55 -4.74 3.35
N GLY A 187 -10.73 -3.44 3.09
CA GLY A 187 -12.00 -2.77 3.39
C GLY A 187 -13.20 -3.45 2.74
N THR A 188 -13.06 -3.92 1.49
CA THR A 188 -14.10 -4.70 0.80
C THR A 188 -14.33 -6.07 1.43
N GLY A 189 -13.28 -6.72 1.90
CA GLY A 189 -13.35 -7.97 2.65
C GLY A 189 -14.11 -7.82 3.95
N PHE A 190 -13.83 -6.77 4.71
CA PHE A 190 -14.53 -6.44 5.96
C PHE A 190 -16.02 -6.16 5.73
N VAL A 191 -16.34 -5.35 4.72
CA VAL A 191 -17.74 -5.06 4.33
C VAL A 191 -18.47 -6.34 3.94
N ARG A 192 -17.85 -7.22 3.16
CA ARG A 192 -18.44 -8.49 2.75
C ARG A 192 -18.75 -9.39 3.95
N ASP A 193 -17.79 -9.54 4.88
CA ASP A 193 -17.94 -10.36 6.08
C ASP A 193 -19.08 -9.87 6.97
N TYR A 194 -19.17 -8.57 7.22
CA TYR A 194 -20.26 -7.96 7.98
C TYR A 194 -21.61 -8.18 7.31
N ASN A 195 -21.74 -7.91 5.99
CA ASN A 195 -23.00 -8.05 5.27
C ASN A 195 -23.46 -9.53 5.19
N ALA A 196 -22.53 -10.48 5.12
CA ALA A 196 -22.85 -11.90 5.21
C ALA A 196 -23.41 -12.27 6.59
N ALA A 197 -22.80 -11.76 7.66
CA ALA A 197 -23.29 -11.96 9.03
C ALA A 197 -24.67 -11.33 9.25
N LEU A 198 -24.90 -10.12 8.70
CA LEU A 198 -26.19 -9.43 8.75
C LEU A 198 -27.29 -10.27 8.06
N THR A 199 -27.01 -10.84 6.90
CA THR A 199 -27.92 -11.70 6.15
C THR A 199 -28.22 -12.97 6.94
N ALA A 200 -27.21 -13.61 7.51
CA ALA A 200 -27.35 -14.84 8.30
C ALA A 200 -28.20 -14.62 9.57
N ALA A 201 -28.16 -13.41 10.15
CA ALA A 201 -28.98 -13.03 11.31
C ALA A 201 -30.44 -12.72 10.95
N GLY A 202 -30.81 -12.72 9.66
CA GLY A 202 -32.17 -12.41 9.20
C GLY A 202 -32.62 -10.98 9.51
N THR A 203 -31.68 -10.06 9.69
CA THR A 203 -31.97 -8.67 10.12
C THR A 203 -32.33 -7.82 8.90
N VAL A 204 -33.44 -7.07 9.01
CA VAL A 204 -33.87 -6.10 8.00
C VAL A 204 -33.12 -4.77 8.23
N ARG A 205 -31.87 -4.72 7.83
CA ARG A 205 -31.03 -3.52 7.86
C ARG A 205 -30.36 -3.32 6.51
N ALA A 206 -30.10 -2.05 6.12
CA ALA A 206 -29.35 -1.76 4.93
C ALA A 206 -27.91 -2.31 5.05
N ALA A 207 -27.40 -2.89 3.96
CA ALA A 207 -26.03 -3.37 3.88
C ALA A 207 -25.05 -2.20 4.05
N ALA A 208 -23.94 -2.42 4.79
CA ALA A 208 -22.84 -1.45 4.87
C ALA A 208 -22.16 -1.31 3.50
N LYS A 209 -21.70 -0.10 3.19
CA LYS A 209 -21.00 0.22 1.93
C LYS A 209 -19.51 0.42 2.15
N SER A 210 -19.09 0.70 3.38
CA SER A 210 -17.70 0.95 3.74
C SER A 210 -17.35 0.40 5.12
N GLY A 211 -16.06 0.24 5.39
CA GLY A 211 -15.58 -0.09 6.74
C GLY A 211 -15.95 1.00 7.76
N ALA A 212 -16.01 2.25 7.34
CA ALA A 212 -16.41 3.36 8.21
C ALA A 212 -17.86 3.21 8.68
N ASP A 213 -18.78 2.79 7.80
CA ASP A 213 -20.18 2.54 8.19
C ASP A 213 -20.28 1.46 9.27
N ILE A 214 -19.45 0.41 9.17
CA ILE A 214 -19.40 -0.68 10.15
C ILE A 214 -18.83 -0.16 11.48
N MET A 215 -17.79 0.65 11.44
CA MET A 215 -17.17 1.20 12.66
C MET A 215 -18.12 2.12 13.44
N LEU A 216 -18.98 2.88 12.76
CA LEU A 216 -20.04 3.63 13.44
C LEU A 216 -20.97 2.70 14.24
N LEU A 217 -21.35 1.56 13.65
CA LEU A 217 -22.18 0.56 14.32
C LEU A 217 -21.43 -0.14 15.47
N VAL A 218 -20.12 -0.33 15.35
CA VAL A 218 -19.28 -0.84 16.46
C VAL A 218 -19.30 0.14 17.63
N ASP A 219 -19.16 1.43 17.36
CA ASP A 219 -19.20 2.48 18.39
C ASP A 219 -20.59 2.58 19.07
N GLU A 220 -21.65 2.28 18.33
CA GLU A 220 -23.03 2.16 18.86
C GLU A 220 -23.28 0.87 19.66
N GLY A 221 -22.32 -0.07 19.66
CA GLY A 221 -22.45 -1.37 20.36
C GLY A 221 -23.29 -2.40 19.63
N ASP A 222 -23.47 -2.28 18.30
CA ASP A 222 -24.16 -3.28 17.51
C ASP A 222 -23.43 -4.62 17.55
N ALA A 223 -24.10 -5.67 18.04
CA ALA A 223 -23.48 -6.96 18.30
C ALA A 223 -22.92 -7.65 17.03
N ILE A 224 -23.57 -7.43 15.88
CA ILE A 224 -23.12 -8.03 14.60
C ILE A 224 -21.88 -7.28 14.12
N ALA A 225 -21.86 -5.96 14.22
CA ALA A 225 -20.71 -5.15 13.82
C ALA A 225 -19.51 -5.40 14.74
N VAL A 226 -19.71 -5.46 16.04
CA VAL A 226 -18.66 -5.80 17.02
C VAL A 226 -18.06 -7.17 16.72
N ALA A 227 -18.88 -8.20 16.50
CA ALA A 227 -18.40 -9.54 16.17
C ALA A 227 -17.67 -9.59 14.81
N ALA A 228 -18.11 -8.82 13.83
CA ALA A 228 -17.42 -8.71 12.54
C ALA A 228 -16.05 -8.01 12.69
N PHE A 229 -15.97 -6.95 13.50
CA PHE A 229 -14.71 -6.27 13.78
C PHE A 229 -13.74 -7.16 14.58
N ASP A 230 -14.25 -7.96 15.52
CA ASP A 230 -13.42 -8.93 16.26
C ASP A 230 -12.80 -9.98 15.33
N ARG A 231 -13.57 -10.52 14.38
CA ARG A 231 -13.04 -11.42 13.35
C ARG A 231 -12.02 -10.74 12.45
N TYR A 232 -12.29 -9.48 12.06
CA TYR A 232 -11.35 -8.67 11.28
C TYR A 232 -10.02 -8.50 12.00
N MET A 233 -10.05 -8.15 13.28
CA MET A 233 -8.86 -7.96 14.12
C MET A 233 -8.04 -9.24 14.27
N ASP A 234 -8.70 -10.37 14.46
CA ASP A 234 -8.04 -11.66 14.54
C ASP A 234 -7.33 -12.02 13.20
N ARG A 235 -8.02 -11.85 12.08
CA ARG A 235 -7.47 -12.09 10.74
C ARG A 235 -6.30 -11.16 10.42
N LEU A 236 -6.40 -9.89 10.77
CA LEU A 236 -5.32 -8.93 10.61
C LEU A 236 -4.10 -9.34 11.45
N ALA A 237 -4.31 -9.70 12.71
CA ALA A 237 -3.24 -10.12 13.60
C ALA A 237 -2.54 -11.39 13.09
N ARG A 238 -3.28 -12.40 12.63
CA ARG A 238 -2.71 -13.62 12.01
C ARG A 238 -1.85 -13.27 10.79
N SER A 239 -2.37 -12.41 9.93
CA SER A 239 -1.68 -12.01 8.70
C SER A 239 -0.40 -11.24 8.99
N LEU A 240 -0.40 -10.31 9.95
CA LEU A 240 0.79 -9.56 10.35
C LEU A 240 1.79 -10.43 11.11
N ALA A 241 1.32 -11.32 11.99
CA ALA A 241 2.19 -12.27 12.71
C ALA A 241 2.94 -13.21 11.76
N HIS A 242 2.33 -13.59 10.64
CA HIS A 242 3.00 -14.37 9.59
C HIS A 242 4.21 -13.60 9.02
N VAL A 243 4.05 -12.30 8.79
CA VAL A 243 5.15 -11.44 8.33
C VAL A 243 6.22 -11.30 9.41
N ILE A 244 5.82 -11.08 10.67
CA ILE A 244 6.77 -10.98 11.79
C ILE A 244 7.59 -12.27 11.93
N ASN A 245 6.94 -13.44 11.86
CA ASN A 245 7.63 -14.74 11.95
C ASN A 245 8.62 -15.00 10.80
N MET A 246 8.49 -14.30 9.66
CA MET A 246 9.37 -14.49 8.49
C MET A 246 10.40 -13.38 8.29
N LEU A 247 10.02 -12.13 8.55
CA LEU A 247 10.82 -10.95 8.23
C LEU A 247 11.35 -10.24 9.49
N ASP A 248 10.66 -10.40 10.62
CA ASP A 248 10.94 -9.72 11.89
C ASP A 248 11.23 -8.21 11.70
N PRO A 249 10.27 -7.45 11.15
CA PRO A 249 10.50 -6.05 10.83
C PRO A 249 10.60 -5.20 12.11
N ASP A 250 11.42 -4.13 12.06
CA ASP A 250 11.52 -3.17 13.17
C ASP A 250 10.22 -2.38 13.36
N ALA A 251 9.43 -2.20 12.30
CA ALA A 251 8.13 -1.57 12.35
C ALA A 251 7.20 -2.06 11.23
N ILE A 252 5.90 -2.10 11.54
CA ILE A 252 4.82 -2.25 10.56
C ILE A 252 4.05 -0.95 10.50
N VAL A 253 3.89 -0.38 9.30
CA VAL A 253 3.14 0.86 9.10
C VAL A 253 1.88 0.57 8.31
N LEU A 254 0.72 0.93 8.87
CA LEU A 254 -0.57 0.77 8.21
C LEU A 254 -0.98 2.06 7.50
N GLY A 255 -1.37 1.93 6.24
CA GLY A 255 -1.95 2.97 5.40
C GLY A 255 -3.28 2.55 4.79
N GLY A 256 -3.86 3.41 3.98
CA GLY A 256 -5.18 3.19 3.39
C GLY A 256 -6.32 3.51 4.35
N GLY A 257 -7.56 3.32 3.89
CA GLY A 257 -8.75 3.73 4.65
C GLY A 257 -8.90 3.07 6.03
N MET A 258 -8.52 1.79 6.14
CA MET A 258 -8.61 1.05 7.40
C MET A 258 -7.58 1.49 8.45
N SER A 259 -6.47 2.10 8.05
CA SER A 259 -5.48 2.65 8.99
C SER A 259 -6.03 3.79 9.86
N ASN A 260 -7.14 4.41 9.45
CA ASN A 260 -7.79 5.46 10.22
C ASN A 260 -8.68 4.93 11.37
N VAL A 261 -8.85 3.60 11.48
CA VAL A 261 -9.61 2.98 12.57
C VAL A 261 -8.73 2.90 13.81
N ALA A 262 -8.84 3.89 14.70
CA ALA A 262 -8.00 4.02 15.89
C ALA A 262 -8.04 2.79 16.80
N ALA A 263 -9.19 2.08 16.84
CA ALA A 263 -9.38 0.87 17.64
C ALA A 263 -8.50 -0.32 17.23
N ILE A 264 -7.86 -0.28 16.05
CA ILE A 264 -6.93 -1.32 15.59
C ILE A 264 -5.68 -1.34 16.48
N TYR A 265 -5.07 -0.20 16.70
CA TYR A 265 -3.71 -0.11 17.27
C TYR A 265 -3.58 -0.65 18.71
N PRO A 266 -4.44 -0.30 19.67
CA PRO A 266 -4.32 -0.80 21.04
C PRO A 266 -4.62 -2.29 21.18
N ARG A 267 -5.34 -2.89 20.22
CA ARG A 267 -5.73 -4.30 20.25
C ARG A 267 -4.68 -5.25 19.64
N LEU A 268 -3.89 -4.76 18.68
CA LEU A 268 -2.94 -5.59 17.93
C LEU A 268 -1.85 -6.24 18.79
N PRO A 269 -1.18 -5.57 19.75
CA PRO A 269 -0.05 -6.16 20.47
C PRO A 269 -0.40 -7.49 21.15
N ALA A 270 -1.53 -7.56 21.84
CA ALA A 270 -1.99 -8.78 22.51
C ALA A 270 -2.34 -9.90 21.52
N LEU A 271 -2.96 -9.54 20.40
CA LEU A 271 -3.34 -10.50 19.35
C LEU A 271 -2.09 -11.03 18.61
N LEU A 272 -1.13 -10.15 18.30
CA LEU A 272 0.13 -10.55 17.65
C LEU A 272 0.93 -11.52 18.51
N ALA A 273 1.07 -11.24 19.82
CA ALA A 273 1.75 -12.14 20.75
C ALA A 273 1.14 -13.54 20.78
N HIS A 274 -0.14 -13.68 20.45
CA HIS A 274 -0.77 -15.00 20.36
C HIS A 274 -0.26 -15.84 19.18
N TYR A 275 0.13 -15.21 18.05
CA TYR A 275 0.50 -15.90 16.81
C TYR A 275 1.99 -15.88 16.49
N VAL A 276 2.76 -14.98 17.11
CA VAL A 276 4.21 -14.91 16.95
C VAL A 276 4.88 -16.06 17.73
N VAL A 277 5.92 -16.64 17.14
CA VAL A 277 6.69 -17.70 17.80
C VAL A 277 7.29 -17.16 19.12
N GLY A 278 7.23 -17.94 20.18
CA GLY A 278 7.70 -17.53 21.51
C GLY A 278 6.69 -16.67 22.30
N ARG A 279 5.58 -16.23 21.72
CA ARG A 279 4.53 -15.44 22.38
C ARG A 279 5.00 -14.07 22.90
N GLU A 280 6.10 -13.58 22.37
CA GLU A 280 6.66 -12.27 22.67
C GLU A 280 6.78 -11.46 21.37
N CYS A 281 6.11 -10.29 21.32
CA CYS A 281 6.09 -9.44 20.14
C CYS A 281 6.15 -7.96 20.57
N HIS A 282 7.23 -7.29 20.19
CA HIS A 282 7.46 -5.87 20.44
C HIS A 282 7.46 -5.03 19.15
N THR A 283 7.24 -5.65 17.98
CA THR A 283 7.16 -4.94 16.72
C THR A 283 6.02 -3.92 16.76
N PRO A 284 6.30 -2.61 16.70
CA PRO A 284 5.28 -1.58 16.70
C PRO A 284 4.47 -1.65 15.41
N VAL A 285 3.14 -1.56 15.55
CA VAL A 285 2.22 -1.35 14.43
C VAL A 285 1.67 0.06 14.55
N VAL A 286 2.00 0.91 13.59
CA VAL A 286 1.69 2.35 13.65
C VAL A 286 0.92 2.81 12.41
N GLN A 287 0.20 3.93 12.56
CA GLN A 287 -0.46 4.59 11.44
C GLN A 287 0.57 5.37 10.61
N ASN A 288 0.38 5.41 9.30
CA ASN A 288 1.21 6.18 8.39
C ASN A 288 1.14 7.70 8.68
N LEU A 289 2.28 8.39 8.45
CA LEU A 289 2.40 9.81 8.79
C LEU A 289 1.74 10.73 7.76
N TYR A 290 1.90 10.44 6.46
CA TYR A 290 1.51 11.37 5.39
C TYR A 290 0.18 11.01 4.71
N GLY A 291 -0.59 10.07 5.27
CA GLY A 291 -1.89 9.67 4.72
C GLY A 291 -1.77 9.15 3.28
N CYS A 292 -2.59 9.69 2.38
CA CYS A 292 -2.57 9.30 0.96
C CYS A 292 -1.36 9.85 0.18
N SER A 293 -0.51 10.66 0.81
CA SER A 293 0.68 11.24 0.17
C SER A 293 1.94 10.38 0.34
N SER A 294 1.91 9.34 1.17
CA SER A 294 3.10 8.51 1.41
C SER A 294 3.63 7.86 0.12
N GLY A 295 2.74 7.41 -0.78
CA GLY A 295 3.16 6.82 -2.06
C GLY A 295 3.97 7.77 -2.94
N VAL A 296 3.47 8.98 -3.17
CA VAL A 296 4.16 9.97 -4.01
C VAL A 296 5.46 10.47 -3.38
N ARG A 297 5.50 10.62 -2.04
CA ARG A 297 6.73 10.94 -1.30
C ARG A 297 7.76 9.83 -1.44
N GLY A 298 7.35 8.58 -1.26
CA GLY A 298 8.21 7.41 -1.42
C GLY A 298 8.79 7.27 -2.82
N ALA A 299 8.04 7.65 -3.86
CA ALA A 299 8.58 7.74 -5.20
C ALA A 299 9.76 8.74 -5.29
N ALA A 300 9.65 9.91 -4.64
CA ALA A 300 10.77 10.86 -4.55
C ALA A 300 11.99 10.25 -3.80
N TRP A 301 11.73 9.46 -2.76
CA TRP A 301 12.76 8.80 -1.96
C TRP A 301 13.36 7.53 -2.59
N LEU A 302 12.97 7.16 -3.81
CA LEU A 302 13.68 6.11 -4.57
C LEU A 302 15.14 6.52 -4.89
N TRP A 303 15.47 7.80 -4.74
CA TRP A 303 16.81 8.35 -4.82
C TRP A 303 17.35 8.62 -3.41
N GLU A 304 18.49 8.02 -3.10
CA GLU A 304 19.14 8.11 -1.80
C GLU A 304 19.48 9.56 -1.38
N LYS A 305 19.53 9.79 -0.07
CA LYS A 305 20.06 11.02 0.50
C LYS A 305 21.56 11.15 0.26
#